data_4931748d903524cff408b1c7e2b04739
#
_entry.id   4931748d903524cff408b1c7e2b04739
#
_cell.length_a   1.000
_cell.length_b   1.000
_cell.length_c   1.000
_cell.angle_alpha   90.00
_cell.angle_beta   90.00
_cell.angle_gamma   90.00
#
_symmetry.space_group_name_H-M   'P 1'
#
loop_
_entity.id
_entity.type
_entity.pdbx_description
1 polymer ?
#
loop_
_entity_poly.entity_id
_entity_poly.type
_entity_poly.pdbx_seq_one_letter_code
_entity_poly.pdbx_strand_id
1 'polypeptide(L)'
;MVVWNFKSRLFSTFPSISLFWRRLLLVILLVVLSIISYPHSSFAQPSSKPVEIDLFVQGLSVRNPKVLLEQGLKPGTQTDITLRNQPEGKLNIKSVQQLPITISVPQPNGSVKELPDPKENFRMDILITLTGQANVQEQGLYLGKSRLKIGTPAEIEGFNYLTKATVIDVRS
;
A
#
# COMPACT_ATOMS: atom_id res chain seq x y z
N MET A 1 -4.03 -86.10 -6.17
CA MET A 1 -2.84 -85.25 -6.13
C MET A 1 -2.71 -84.63 -7.54
N VAL A 2 -3.33 -83.44 -7.73
CA VAL A 2 -3.41 -82.74 -9.02
C VAL A 2 -2.61 -81.46 -8.88
N VAL A 3 -1.46 -81.42 -9.57
CA VAL A 3 -0.56 -80.29 -9.59
C VAL A 3 -1.05 -79.33 -10.68
N TRP A 4 -1.56 -78.18 -10.33
CA TRP A 4 -1.91 -77.11 -11.28
C TRP A 4 -0.67 -76.28 -11.63
N ASN A 5 -0.23 -76.42 -12.87
CA ASN A 5 0.86 -75.71 -13.45
C ASN A 5 0.32 -74.37 -14.02
N PHE A 6 0.47 -73.28 -13.25
CA PHE A 6 0.06 -71.95 -13.70
C PHE A 6 1.21 -71.32 -14.47
N LYS A 7 1.28 -71.62 -15.78
CA LYS A 7 2.29 -71.07 -16.66
C LYS A 7 1.91 -69.68 -17.12
N SER A 8 2.61 -68.70 -16.60
CA SER A 8 2.64 -67.31 -16.96
C SER A 8 2.50 -67.02 -18.47
N ARG A 9 1.39 -66.43 -18.87
CA ARG A 9 1.21 -65.75 -20.17
C ARG A 9 0.82 -64.30 -19.89
N LEU A 10 1.77 -63.51 -19.54
CA LEU A 10 1.59 -62.03 -19.45
C LEU A 10 2.89 -61.34 -19.95
N PHE A 11 3.20 -61.52 -21.25
CA PHE A 11 4.11 -60.60 -21.96
C PHE A 11 4.12 -60.94 -23.43
N SER A 12 3.07 -60.49 -24.17
CA SER A 12 3.24 -60.23 -25.61
C SER A 12 1.98 -59.62 -26.18
N THR A 13 1.85 -58.33 -26.14
CA THR A 13 1.19 -57.53 -27.21
C THR A 13 1.47 -56.06 -26.96
N PHE A 14 2.73 -55.65 -27.10
CA PHE A 14 2.95 -54.25 -27.48
C PHE A 14 2.84 -54.22 -29.04
N PRO A 15 1.80 -53.58 -29.62
CA PRO A 15 1.79 -53.38 -31.06
C PRO A 15 3.04 -52.59 -31.41
N SER A 16 3.72 -53.04 -32.46
CA SER A 16 4.87 -52.36 -33.04
C SER A 16 4.46 -50.94 -33.39
N ILE A 17 4.75 -50.00 -32.52
CA ILE A 17 4.48 -48.57 -32.73
C ILE A 17 5.22 -48.22 -34.02
N SER A 18 4.49 -47.91 -35.09
CA SER A 18 5.05 -47.58 -36.40
C SER A 18 6.10 -46.49 -36.27
N LEU A 19 7.12 -46.49 -37.08
CA LEU A 19 8.22 -45.50 -37.04
C LEU A 19 7.69 -44.06 -37.05
N PHE A 20 6.50 -43.86 -37.63
CA PHE A 20 5.78 -42.60 -37.65
C PHE A 20 5.34 -42.15 -36.23
N TRP A 21 4.75 -43.02 -35.43
CA TRP A 21 4.31 -42.73 -34.07
C TRP A 21 5.48 -42.45 -33.11
N ARG A 22 6.62 -43.14 -33.30
CA ARG A 22 7.82 -42.89 -32.53
C ARG A 22 8.40 -41.50 -32.80
N ARG A 23 8.38 -41.07 -34.08
CA ARG A 23 8.81 -39.70 -34.44
C ARG A 23 7.85 -38.64 -33.92
N LEU A 24 6.54 -38.90 -33.98
CA LEU A 24 5.53 -37.99 -33.43
C LEU A 24 5.68 -37.80 -31.91
N LEU A 25 5.87 -38.88 -31.15
CA LEU A 25 6.12 -38.83 -29.71
C LEU A 25 7.40 -38.07 -29.38
N LEU A 26 8.47 -38.24 -30.17
CA LEU A 26 9.71 -37.46 -29.98
C LEU A 26 9.52 -35.96 -30.21
N VAL A 27 8.76 -35.57 -31.21
CA VAL A 27 8.45 -34.16 -31.47
C VAL A 27 7.60 -33.58 -30.36
N ILE A 28 6.56 -34.30 -29.90
CA ILE A 28 5.74 -33.87 -28.78
C ILE A 28 6.57 -33.71 -27.51
N LEU A 29 7.48 -34.67 -27.22
CA LEU A 29 8.38 -34.59 -26.07
C LEU A 29 9.31 -33.37 -26.15
N LEU A 30 9.88 -33.07 -27.33
CA LEU A 30 10.71 -31.89 -27.56
C LEU A 30 9.94 -30.58 -27.37
N VAL A 31 8.69 -30.53 -27.86
CA VAL A 31 7.82 -29.37 -27.68
C VAL A 31 7.49 -29.16 -26.17
N VAL A 32 7.16 -30.24 -25.48
CA VAL A 32 6.89 -30.17 -24.01
C VAL A 32 8.13 -29.73 -23.25
N LEU A 33 9.33 -30.25 -23.57
CA LEU A 33 10.58 -29.84 -22.98
C LEU A 33 10.88 -28.34 -23.24
N SER A 34 10.59 -27.85 -24.45
CA SER A 34 10.80 -26.45 -24.78
C SER A 34 9.88 -25.52 -23.98
N ILE A 35 8.64 -25.95 -23.72
CA ILE A 35 7.69 -25.17 -22.89
C ILE A 35 8.13 -25.11 -21.41
N ILE A 36 8.70 -26.19 -20.89
CA ILE A 36 9.23 -26.24 -19.51
C ILE A 36 10.51 -25.42 -19.35
N SER A 37 11.29 -25.25 -20.43
CA SER A 37 12.57 -24.54 -20.42
C SER A 37 12.45 -23.02 -20.60
N TYR A 38 11.24 -22.48 -20.78
CA TYR A 38 11.09 -21.02 -20.73
C TYR A 38 11.39 -20.56 -19.30
N PRO A 39 12.43 -19.75 -19.07
CA PRO A 39 12.65 -19.19 -17.76
C PRO A 39 11.40 -18.37 -17.43
N HIS A 40 10.67 -18.79 -16.41
CA HIS A 40 9.67 -17.95 -15.81
C HIS A 40 10.44 -16.70 -15.36
N SER A 41 10.29 -15.61 -16.12
CA SER A 41 10.76 -14.32 -15.64
C SER A 41 10.12 -14.14 -14.28
N SER A 42 10.92 -14.31 -13.24
CA SER A 42 10.55 -13.98 -11.89
C SER A 42 10.31 -12.47 -11.92
N PHE A 43 9.06 -12.07 -12.13
CA PHE A 43 8.66 -10.72 -11.80
C PHE A 43 9.04 -10.55 -10.35
N ALA A 44 10.09 -9.76 -10.09
CA ALA A 44 10.49 -9.42 -8.75
C ALA A 44 9.22 -8.95 -8.03
N GLN A 45 8.74 -9.73 -7.07
CA GLN A 45 7.58 -9.33 -6.28
C GLN A 45 7.94 -7.98 -5.66
N PRO A 46 7.13 -6.95 -5.87
CA PRO A 46 7.40 -5.65 -5.27
C PRO A 46 7.54 -5.87 -3.77
N SER A 47 8.72 -5.57 -3.23
CA SER A 47 8.98 -5.72 -1.81
C SER A 47 8.11 -4.70 -1.07
N SER A 48 7.09 -5.19 -0.36
CA SER A 48 6.25 -4.36 0.49
C SER A 48 7.00 -4.05 1.78
N LYS A 49 7.07 -2.77 2.15
CA LYS A 49 7.66 -2.30 3.40
C LYS A 49 6.66 -1.50 4.22
N PRO A 50 6.71 -1.57 5.55
CA PRO A 50 5.96 -0.67 6.39
C PRO A 50 6.42 0.76 6.13
N VAL A 51 5.46 1.68 6.06
CA VAL A 51 5.70 3.10 5.83
C VAL A 51 4.94 3.94 6.83
N GLU A 52 5.57 5.03 7.26
CA GLU A 52 4.94 6.12 8.00
C GLU A 52 4.90 7.36 7.12
N ILE A 53 3.75 8.01 7.09
CA ILE A 53 3.49 9.19 6.26
C ILE A 53 2.98 10.30 7.17
N ASP A 54 3.69 11.41 7.22
CA ASP A 54 3.21 12.59 7.92
C ASP A 54 2.47 13.51 6.96
N LEU A 55 1.25 13.82 7.32
CA LEU A 55 0.34 14.70 6.60
C LEU A 55 0.12 15.99 7.38
N PHE A 56 0.24 17.12 6.71
CA PHE A 56 -0.11 18.42 7.26
C PHE A 56 -1.44 18.87 6.68
N VAL A 57 -2.41 19.09 7.55
CA VAL A 57 -3.71 19.70 7.25
C VAL A 57 -3.67 21.13 7.72
N GLN A 58 -3.80 22.08 6.81
CA GLN A 58 -3.75 23.51 7.10
C GLN A 58 -5.13 24.14 7.10
N GLY A 59 -5.46 24.89 8.14
CA GLY A 59 -6.62 25.78 8.18
C GLY A 59 -7.96 25.06 8.14
N LEU A 60 -8.05 23.85 8.69
CA LEU A 60 -9.31 23.11 8.78
C LEU A 60 -10.30 23.84 9.67
N SER A 61 -11.46 24.22 9.11
CA SER A 61 -12.53 24.89 9.84
C SER A 61 -13.43 23.86 10.51
N VAL A 62 -13.45 23.87 11.85
CA VAL A 62 -14.20 22.92 12.67
C VAL A 62 -14.88 23.64 13.85
N ARG A 63 -16.18 23.43 13.98
CA ARG A 63 -16.94 24.00 15.09
C ARG A 63 -16.53 23.42 16.47
N ASN A 64 -16.26 22.13 16.50
CA ASN A 64 -15.87 21.45 17.73
C ASN A 64 -14.62 20.55 17.48
N PRO A 65 -13.42 21.10 17.63
CA PRO A 65 -12.16 20.38 17.40
C PRO A 65 -12.03 19.11 18.24
N LYS A 66 -12.46 19.13 19.50
CA LYS A 66 -12.38 17.96 20.39
C LYS A 66 -13.17 16.77 19.84
N VAL A 67 -14.38 17.00 19.38
CA VAL A 67 -15.20 15.92 18.80
C VAL A 67 -14.55 15.32 17.55
N LEU A 68 -13.97 16.15 16.69
CA LEU A 68 -13.25 15.65 15.53
C LEU A 68 -12.04 14.78 15.93
N LEU A 69 -11.23 15.22 16.87
CA LEU A 69 -10.03 14.52 17.32
C LEU A 69 -10.34 13.23 18.10
N GLU A 70 -11.41 13.23 18.89
CA GLU A 70 -11.79 12.09 19.72
C GLU A 70 -12.62 11.03 18.98
N GLN A 71 -13.42 11.43 18.01
CA GLN A 71 -14.38 10.56 17.32
C GLN A 71 -14.05 10.33 15.84
N GLY A 72 -13.47 11.33 15.15
CA GLY A 72 -13.11 11.25 13.75
C GLY A 72 -11.65 10.80 13.53
N LEU A 73 -10.72 11.69 13.84
CA LEU A 73 -9.28 11.49 13.66
C LEU A 73 -8.63 10.79 14.87
N LYS A 74 -9.20 9.69 15.32
CA LYS A 74 -8.71 8.99 16.51
C LYS A 74 -7.52 8.08 16.18
N PRO A 75 -6.39 8.14 16.92
CA PRO A 75 -5.32 7.16 16.81
C PRO A 75 -5.83 5.72 16.96
N GLY A 76 -5.35 4.81 16.12
CA GLY A 76 -5.78 3.41 16.07
C GLY A 76 -6.99 3.14 15.15
N THR A 77 -7.61 4.17 14.57
CA THR A 77 -8.66 4.00 13.55
C THR A 77 -8.06 4.07 12.14
N GLN A 78 -8.89 3.75 11.13
CA GLN A 78 -8.50 3.82 9.72
C GLN A 78 -9.13 5.03 9.04
N THR A 79 -8.41 5.58 8.08
CA THR A 79 -8.88 6.62 7.17
C THR A 79 -8.62 6.20 5.72
N ASP A 80 -9.52 6.55 4.83
CA ASP A 80 -9.28 6.43 3.39
C ASP A 80 -8.32 7.55 2.96
N ILE A 81 -7.36 7.22 2.09
CA ILE A 81 -6.42 8.20 1.53
C ILE A 81 -6.51 8.24 0.02
N THR A 82 -6.56 9.44 -0.50
CA THR A 82 -6.49 9.75 -1.93
C THR A 82 -5.25 10.60 -2.19
N LEU A 83 -4.38 10.16 -3.08
CA LEU A 83 -3.18 10.90 -3.49
C LEU A 83 -3.33 11.37 -4.94
N ARG A 84 -3.16 12.66 -5.21
CA ARG A 84 -3.30 13.22 -6.57
C ARG A 84 -4.59 12.78 -7.26
N ASN A 85 -5.72 12.78 -6.57
CA ASN A 85 -7.03 12.33 -7.03
C ASN A 85 -7.10 10.82 -7.39
N GLN A 86 -6.17 9.99 -6.88
CA GLN A 86 -6.20 8.54 -7.00
C GLN A 86 -6.46 7.93 -5.63
N PRO A 87 -7.52 7.13 -5.44
CA PRO A 87 -7.78 6.44 -4.19
C PRO A 87 -6.74 5.34 -4.00
N GLU A 88 -6.07 5.35 -2.85
CA GLU A 88 -4.98 4.41 -2.52
C GLU A 88 -5.34 3.44 -1.40
N GLY A 89 -6.59 3.49 -0.92
CA GLY A 89 -7.13 2.59 0.09
C GLY A 89 -7.06 3.15 1.50
N LYS A 90 -7.00 2.26 2.50
CA LYS A 90 -7.07 2.62 3.92
C LYS A 90 -5.72 2.55 4.58
N LEU A 91 -5.41 3.56 5.39
CA LEU A 91 -4.25 3.61 6.26
C LEU A 91 -4.69 3.73 7.73
N ASN A 92 -3.83 3.28 8.63
CA ASN A 92 -4.08 3.41 10.06
C ASN A 92 -3.57 4.78 10.55
N ILE A 93 -4.36 5.46 11.36
CA ILE A 93 -3.96 6.68 12.03
C ILE A 93 -3.08 6.29 13.23
N LYS A 94 -1.79 6.64 13.19
CA LYS A 94 -0.84 6.40 14.28
C LYS A 94 -0.94 7.48 15.35
N SER A 95 -0.93 8.74 14.91
CA SER A 95 -1.01 9.89 15.81
C SER A 95 -1.66 11.08 15.11
N VAL A 96 -2.24 11.94 15.95
CA VAL A 96 -2.83 13.21 15.52
C VAL A 96 -2.42 14.27 16.51
N GLN A 97 -1.85 15.36 16.02
CA GLN A 97 -1.41 16.50 16.82
C GLN A 97 -2.01 17.78 16.29
N GLN A 98 -2.78 18.46 17.10
CA GLN A 98 -3.22 19.82 16.80
C GLN A 98 -2.04 20.79 16.98
N LEU A 99 -1.83 21.63 15.98
CA LEU A 99 -0.82 22.68 16.02
C LEU A 99 -1.49 24.02 16.37
N PRO A 100 -0.87 24.84 17.23
CA PRO A 100 -1.41 26.15 17.58
C PRO A 100 -1.27 27.09 16.38
N ILE A 101 -2.33 27.84 16.08
CA ILE A 101 -2.26 28.98 15.18
C ILE A 101 -1.94 30.18 16.04
N THR A 102 -0.78 30.79 15.85
CA THR A 102 -0.27 31.92 16.64
C THR A 102 -0.04 33.15 15.76
N ILE A 103 -0.09 34.32 16.40
CA ILE A 103 0.31 35.59 15.83
C ILE A 103 1.47 36.19 16.65
N SER A 104 2.39 36.80 15.96
CA SER A 104 3.53 37.49 16.56
C SER A 104 3.07 38.88 17.05
N VAL A 105 3.06 39.10 18.35
CA VAL A 105 2.64 40.39 18.97
C VAL A 105 3.84 41.14 19.53
N PRO A 106 4.19 42.32 18.99
CA PRO A 106 5.24 43.17 19.56
C PRO A 106 4.91 43.55 20.99
N GLN A 107 5.91 43.51 21.86
CA GLN A 107 5.81 43.91 23.27
C GLN A 107 6.42 45.29 23.49
N PRO A 108 6.02 46.04 24.55
CA PRO A 108 6.57 47.37 24.83
C PRO A 108 8.08 47.39 25.07
N ASN A 109 8.66 46.27 25.50
CA ASN A 109 10.09 46.12 25.72
C ASN A 109 10.90 45.81 24.44
N GLY A 110 10.26 45.86 23.25
CA GLY A 110 10.90 45.55 21.96
C GLY A 110 11.01 44.05 21.63
N SER A 111 10.56 43.14 22.52
CA SER A 111 10.47 41.70 22.23
C SER A 111 9.22 41.36 21.41
N VAL A 112 9.19 40.18 20.82
CA VAL A 112 8.02 39.62 20.14
C VAL A 112 7.53 38.41 20.91
N LYS A 113 6.23 38.30 21.14
CA LYS A 113 5.61 37.15 21.78
C LYS A 113 4.60 36.50 20.85
N GLU A 114 4.70 35.18 20.72
CA GLU A 114 3.72 34.38 20.03
C GLU A 114 2.50 34.16 20.91
N LEU A 115 1.34 34.62 20.46
CA LEU A 115 0.06 34.45 21.15
C LEU A 115 -0.95 33.73 20.26
N PRO A 116 -1.90 32.95 20.81
CA PRO A 116 -2.99 32.37 20.04
C PRO A 116 -3.73 33.45 19.26
N ASP A 117 -4.04 33.17 17.99
CA ASP A 117 -4.80 34.14 17.18
C ASP A 117 -6.29 34.16 17.59
N PRO A 118 -6.79 35.26 18.12
CA PRO A 118 -8.19 35.35 18.57
C PRO A 118 -9.20 35.31 17.43
N LYS A 119 -8.77 35.51 16.17
CA LYS A 119 -9.63 35.47 14.98
C LYS A 119 -9.82 34.05 14.44
N GLU A 120 -9.00 33.11 14.87
CA GLU A 120 -8.95 31.74 14.33
C GLU A 120 -9.67 30.72 15.23
N ASN A 121 -10.75 31.13 15.91
CA ASN A 121 -11.46 30.29 16.88
C ASN A 121 -12.02 28.97 16.30
N PHE A 122 -12.28 28.90 14.99
CA PHE A 122 -12.82 27.72 14.31
C PHE A 122 -11.81 27.06 13.37
N ARG A 123 -10.58 27.58 13.27
CA ARG A 123 -9.53 27.02 12.41
C ARG A 123 -8.52 26.28 13.25
N MET A 124 -8.02 25.19 12.67
CA MET A 124 -6.96 24.40 13.29
C MET A 124 -6.02 23.87 12.22
N ASP A 125 -4.76 23.80 12.56
CA ASP A 125 -3.75 23.06 11.82
C ASP A 125 -3.51 21.73 12.50
N ILE A 126 -3.34 20.65 11.71
CA ILE A 126 -3.20 19.30 12.25
C ILE A 126 -2.03 18.61 11.55
N LEU A 127 -1.19 17.97 12.35
CA LEU A 127 -0.22 16.99 11.92
C LEU A 127 -0.79 15.58 12.15
N ILE A 128 -0.85 14.77 11.10
CA ILE A 128 -1.39 13.40 11.16
C ILE A 128 -0.31 12.45 10.69
N THR A 129 0.06 11.46 11.51
CA THR A 129 0.92 10.36 11.09
C THR A 129 0.08 9.16 10.74
N LEU A 130 0.17 8.70 9.51
CA LEU A 130 -0.47 7.48 9.02
C LEU A 130 0.55 6.35 8.88
N THR A 131 0.10 5.11 9.06
CA THR A 131 0.91 3.91 8.85
C THR A 131 0.23 2.96 7.88
N GLY A 132 1.03 2.32 7.03
CA GLY A 132 0.56 1.36 6.05
C GLY A 132 1.68 0.56 5.42
N GLN A 133 1.38 -0.06 4.29
CA GLN A 133 2.35 -0.80 3.49
C GLN A 133 2.58 -0.07 2.15
N ALA A 134 3.82 0.15 1.80
CA ALA A 134 4.21 0.73 0.52
C ALA A 134 5.08 -0.24 -0.28
N ASN A 135 4.93 -0.22 -1.58
CA ASN A 135 5.76 -1.00 -2.49
C ASN A 135 7.04 -0.23 -2.83
N VAL A 136 8.17 -0.89 -2.68
CA VAL A 136 9.46 -0.34 -3.09
C VAL A 136 9.71 -0.67 -4.55
N GLN A 137 9.96 0.35 -5.35
CA GLN A 137 10.33 0.24 -6.76
C GLN A 137 11.62 1.04 -6.99
N GLU A 138 12.26 0.85 -8.15
CA GLU A 138 13.49 1.59 -8.50
C GLU A 138 13.34 3.11 -8.40
N GLN A 139 12.13 3.61 -8.67
CA GLN A 139 11.84 5.05 -8.66
C GLN A 139 11.40 5.59 -7.29
N GLY A 140 11.28 4.74 -6.25
CA GLY A 140 10.91 5.12 -4.88
C GLY A 140 9.76 4.31 -4.29
N LEU A 141 9.15 4.88 -3.25
CA LEU A 141 8.03 4.27 -2.54
C LEU A 141 6.69 4.56 -3.24
N TYR A 142 5.86 3.54 -3.33
CA TYR A 142 4.52 3.63 -3.91
C TYR A 142 3.47 3.15 -2.91
N LEU A 143 2.48 3.98 -2.67
CA LEU A 143 1.25 3.58 -2.00
C LEU A 143 0.23 3.27 -3.10
N GLY A 144 -0.20 1.99 -3.18
CA GLY A 144 -1.02 1.57 -4.30
C GLY A 144 -0.37 1.87 -5.66
N LYS A 145 -0.97 2.77 -6.41
CA LYS A 145 -0.49 3.21 -7.74
C LYS A 145 0.29 4.53 -7.70
N SER A 146 0.17 5.30 -6.61
CA SER A 146 0.76 6.62 -6.51
C SER A 146 2.12 6.60 -5.83
N ARG A 147 3.05 7.33 -6.41
CA ARG A 147 4.37 7.52 -5.82
C ARG A 147 4.27 8.48 -4.63
N LEU A 148 4.79 8.04 -3.49
CA LEU A 148 4.90 8.85 -2.28
C LEU A 148 6.07 9.83 -2.39
N LYS A 149 5.79 11.12 -2.22
CA LYS A 149 6.79 12.20 -2.18
C LYS A 149 6.33 13.29 -1.23
N ILE A 150 7.27 13.93 -0.57
CA ILE A 150 7.03 15.19 0.16
C ILE A 150 6.47 16.22 -0.83
N GLY A 151 5.48 16.99 -0.41
CA GLY A 151 4.75 17.95 -1.24
C GLY A 151 3.61 17.35 -2.07
N THR A 152 3.38 16.03 -2.00
CA THR A 152 2.23 15.41 -2.69
C THR A 152 0.92 15.86 -2.03
N PRO A 153 -0.04 16.38 -2.81
CA PRO A 153 -1.38 16.64 -2.29
C PRO A 153 -2.11 15.34 -1.97
N ALA A 154 -2.74 15.32 -0.81
CA ALA A 154 -3.51 14.21 -0.30
C ALA A 154 -4.90 14.67 0.14
N GLU A 155 -5.87 13.77 0.11
CA GLU A 155 -7.15 13.92 0.80
C GLU A 155 -7.32 12.73 1.72
N ILE A 156 -7.81 12.98 2.93
CA ILE A 156 -8.16 11.93 3.88
C ILE A 156 -9.64 12.01 4.20
N GLU A 157 -10.27 10.85 4.22
CA GLU A 157 -11.70 10.72 4.45
C GLU A 157 -11.97 9.68 5.53
N GLY A 158 -12.80 10.06 6.48
CA GLY A 158 -13.33 9.19 7.51
C GLY A 158 -14.85 9.30 7.59
N PHE A 159 -15.42 8.73 8.64
CA PHE A 159 -16.88 8.69 8.79
C PHE A 159 -17.53 10.08 8.80
N ASN A 160 -16.89 11.08 9.43
CA ASN A 160 -17.46 12.41 9.66
C ASN A 160 -16.54 13.56 9.22
N TYR A 161 -15.52 13.26 8.43
CA TYR A 161 -14.61 14.28 7.88
C TYR A 161 -14.13 13.91 6.48
N LEU A 162 -13.89 14.93 5.70
CA LEU A 162 -13.13 14.94 4.46
C LEU A 162 -12.24 16.17 4.48
N THR A 163 -10.94 16.01 4.37
CA THR A 163 -10.02 17.14 4.42
C THR A 163 -8.82 16.96 3.50
N LYS A 164 -8.33 18.09 2.98
CA LYS A 164 -7.12 18.16 2.18
C LYS A 164 -5.91 18.24 3.09
N ALA A 165 -4.86 17.60 2.65
CA ALA A 165 -3.58 17.55 3.34
C ALA A 165 -2.42 17.60 2.35
N THR A 166 -1.22 17.81 2.86
CA THR A 166 0.02 17.70 2.08
C THR A 166 0.94 16.70 2.79
N VAL A 167 1.55 15.80 2.03
CA VAL A 167 2.61 14.92 2.53
C VAL A 167 3.82 15.77 2.88
N ILE A 168 4.25 15.76 4.14
CA ILE A 168 5.41 16.53 4.62
C ILE A 168 6.60 15.66 4.99
N ASP A 169 6.36 14.36 5.26
CA ASP A 169 7.45 13.40 5.50
C ASP A 169 7.00 11.98 5.12
N VAL A 170 7.98 11.12 4.75
CA VAL A 170 7.78 9.71 4.43
C VAL A 170 8.95 8.91 4.99
N ARG A 171 8.67 7.99 5.91
CA ARG A 171 9.64 7.09 6.55
C ARG A 171 9.31 5.64 6.24
N SER A 172 10.35 4.79 5.99
CA SER A 172 10.21 3.36 5.67
C SER A 172 11.34 2.53 6.29
#